data_82d566b80a5c3c33c4866d69befa7727
#
_entry.id   82d566b80a5c3c33c4866d69befa7727
#
_cell.length_a   1.000
_cell.length_b   1.000
_cell.length_c   1.000
_cell.angle_alpha   90.00
_cell.angle_beta   90.00
_cell.angle_gamma   90.00
#
_symmetry.space_group_name_H-M   'P 1'
#
loop_
_entity.id
_entity.type
_entity.pdbx_description
1 polymer ?
#
loop_
_entity_poly.entity_id
_entity_poly.type
_entity_poly.pdbx_seq_one_letter_code
_entity_poly.pdbx_strand_id
1 'polypeptide(L)'
;MWVLKLQKSLKLSFIIINISIVILFALAIFLPSLVTWFVEIKHKNPGLPLVVMLTCYPSLPFAMAALFCLRSFLKNCLNNLIFCEKNVFYLRVVTVSCLCGAAITLIAGFYYLPFFVVSISASGCALIVKVVKDIIDSKIERENDVVEESEATK
;
A
#
# COMPACT_ATOMS: atom_id res chain seq x y z
N MET A 1 -14.49 -22.60 14.31
CA MET A 1 -13.35 -23.01 13.46
C MET A 1 -12.92 -21.94 12.45
N TRP A 2 -13.84 -21.22 11.80
CA TRP A 2 -13.55 -20.12 10.86
C TRP A 2 -12.86 -18.91 11.50
N VAL A 3 -13.30 -18.47 12.69
CA VAL A 3 -12.73 -17.30 13.39
C VAL A 3 -11.25 -17.51 13.76
N LEU A 4 -10.88 -18.72 14.19
CA LEU A 4 -9.48 -19.05 14.51
C LEU A 4 -8.57 -19.06 13.28
N LYS A 5 -9.09 -19.49 12.11
CA LYS A 5 -8.35 -19.42 10.85
C LYS A 5 -8.15 -17.96 10.39
N LEU A 6 -9.18 -17.13 10.53
CA LEU A 6 -9.12 -15.70 10.19
C LEU A 6 -8.09 -14.96 11.06
N GLN A 7 -8.09 -15.20 12.38
CA GLN A 7 -7.11 -14.60 13.29
C GLN A 7 -5.66 -15.03 12.99
N LYS A 8 -5.45 -16.29 12.61
CA LYS A 8 -4.11 -16.76 12.20
C LYS A 8 -3.64 -16.07 10.92
N SER A 9 -4.53 -15.93 9.94
CA SER A 9 -4.22 -15.24 8.67
C SER A 9 -3.91 -13.76 8.90
N LEU A 10 -4.68 -13.06 9.74
CA LEU A 10 -4.43 -11.65 10.08
C LEU A 10 -3.10 -11.46 10.81
N LYS A 11 -2.74 -12.34 11.76
CA LYS A 11 -1.45 -12.32 12.45
C LYS A 11 -0.29 -12.55 11.47
N LEU A 12 -0.44 -13.49 10.53
CA LEU A 12 0.56 -13.74 9.50
C LEU A 12 0.75 -12.51 8.60
N SER A 13 -0.34 -11.90 8.14
CA SER A 13 -0.29 -10.67 7.33
C SER A 13 0.38 -9.52 8.09
N PHE A 14 0.10 -9.38 9.39
CA PHE A 14 0.75 -8.37 10.23
C PHE A 14 2.27 -8.57 10.34
N ILE A 15 2.73 -9.82 10.46
CA ILE A 15 4.15 -10.16 10.48
C ILE A 15 4.80 -9.84 9.13
N ILE A 16 4.15 -10.23 8.03
CA ILE A 16 4.65 -9.96 6.67
C ILE A 16 4.82 -8.46 6.43
N ILE A 17 3.86 -7.64 6.86
CA ILE A 17 3.95 -6.17 6.70
C ILE A 17 5.10 -5.59 7.52
N ASN A 18 5.32 -6.05 8.76
CA ASN A 18 6.47 -5.60 9.55
C ASN A 18 7.80 -5.97 8.88
N ILE A 19 7.91 -7.18 8.34
CA ILE A 19 9.10 -7.62 7.58
C ILE A 19 9.26 -6.73 6.33
N SER A 20 8.18 -6.45 5.59
CA SER A 20 8.21 -5.59 4.40
C SER A 20 8.68 -4.17 4.71
N ILE A 21 8.30 -3.60 5.87
CA ILE A 21 8.78 -2.29 6.32
C ILE A 21 10.31 -2.33 6.52
N VAL A 22 10.83 -3.36 7.21
CA VAL A 22 12.27 -3.51 7.44
C VAL A 22 13.03 -3.68 6.11
N ILE A 23 12.50 -4.49 5.19
CA ILE A 23 13.09 -4.68 3.86
C ILE A 23 13.10 -3.36 3.08
N LEU A 24 12.01 -2.58 3.13
CA LEU A 24 11.94 -1.30 2.43
C LEU A 24 12.96 -0.29 2.99
N PHE A 25 13.17 -0.25 4.31
CA PHE A 25 14.22 0.57 4.92
C PHE A 25 15.62 0.14 4.47
N ALA A 26 15.91 -1.17 4.51
CA ALA A 26 17.17 -1.69 4.04
C ALA A 26 17.39 -1.35 2.55
N LEU A 27 16.37 -1.51 1.73
CA LEU A 27 16.40 -1.21 0.30
C LEU A 27 16.65 0.28 0.04
N ALA A 28 16.07 1.17 0.84
CA ALA A 28 16.31 2.62 0.74
C ALA A 28 17.78 2.99 0.98
N ILE A 29 18.43 2.31 1.93
CA ILE A 29 19.84 2.55 2.27
C ILE A 29 20.77 1.95 1.19
N PHE A 30 20.46 0.74 0.71
CA PHE A 30 21.30 0.03 -0.26
C PHE A 30 21.01 0.39 -1.72
N LEU A 31 19.97 1.19 -1.98
CA LEU A 31 19.53 1.57 -3.34
C LEU A 31 20.68 2.12 -4.22
N PRO A 32 21.51 3.08 -3.75
CA PRO A 32 22.60 3.62 -4.57
C PRO A 32 23.60 2.53 -4.99
N SER A 33 23.99 1.68 -4.03
CA SER A 33 24.95 0.59 -4.31
C SER A 33 24.37 -0.48 -5.25
N LEU A 34 23.08 -0.78 -5.12
CA LEU A 34 22.40 -1.73 -6.00
C LEU A 34 22.30 -1.19 -7.43
N VAL A 35 22.02 0.11 -7.59
CA VAL A 35 21.89 0.74 -8.91
C VAL A 35 23.24 0.80 -9.61
N THR A 36 24.31 1.19 -8.92
CA THR A 36 25.67 1.22 -9.50
C THR A 36 26.12 -0.18 -9.92
N TRP A 37 25.97 -1.16 -9.05
CA TRP A 37 26.29 -2.57 -9.35
C TRP A 37 25.52 -3.12 -10.56
N PHE A 38 24.20 -2.80 -10.66
CA PHE A 38 23.37 -3.22 -11.78
C PHE A 38 23.81 -2.63 -13.11
N VAL A 39 24.24 -1.36 -13.12
CA VAL A 39 24.70 -0.67 -14.33
C VAL A 39 26.06 -1.19 -14.79
N GLU A 40 26.98 -1.47 -13.87
CA GLU A 40 28.27 -2.07 -14.17
C GLU A 40 28.14 -3.43 -14.84
N ILE A 41 27.27 -4.30 -14.32
CA ILE A 41 27.07 -5.66 -14.88
C ILE A 41 26.43 -5.62 -16.28
N LYS A 42 25.50 -4.69 -16.51
CA LYS A 42 24.70 -4.70 -17.75
C LYS A 42 25.29 -3.83 -18.87
N HIS A 43 26.39 -3.12 -18.67
CA HIS A 43 26.99 -2.19 -19.64
C HIS A 43 25.94 -1.29 -20.33
N LYS A 44 24.94 -0.83 -19.59
CA LYS A 44 23.83 -0.01 -20.10
C LYS A 44 24.17 1.49 -20.07
N ASN A 45 23.37 2.26 -20.82
CA ASN A 45 23.50 3.70 -20.96
C ASN A 45 23.77 4.42 -19.63
N PRO A 46 24.73 5.38 -19.59
CA PRO A 46 25.14 6.06 -18.36
C PRO A 46 24.03 6.91 -17.70
N GLY A 47 22.93 7.18 -18.40
CA GLY A 47 21.77 7.90 -17.84
C GLY A 47 20.79 7.04 -17.04
N LEU A 48 20.88 5.71 -17.15
CA LEU A 48 19.92 4.79 -16.53
C LEU A 48 19.93 4.83 -14.98
N PRO A 49 21.11 4.95 -14.30
CA PRO A 49 21.15 5.06 -12.84
C PRO A 49 20.41 6.28 -12.32
N LEU A 50 20.53 7.41 -13.02
CA LEU A 50 19.88 8.66 -12.63
C LEU A 50 18.34 8.53 -12.71
N VAL A 51 17.82 7.92 -13.79
CA VAL A 51 16.38 7.69 -13.95
C VAL A 51 15.85 6.77 -12.85
N VAL A 52 16.56 5.68 -12.53
CA VAL A 52 16.16 4.74 -11.47
C VAL A 52 16.16 5.43 -10.10
N MET A 53 17.23 6.18 -9.77
CA MET A 53 17.28 6.93 -8.51
C MET A 53 16.19 7.99 -8.41
N LEU A 54 15.99 8.78 -9.48
CA LEU A 54 14.98 9.83 -9.53
C LEU A 54 13.54 9.28 -9.43
N THR A 55 13.35 8.01 -9.78
CA THR A 55 12.05 7.33 -9.65
C THR A 55 11.87 6.70 -8.27
N CYS A 56 12.88 5.99 -7.79
CA CYS A 56 12.79 5.23 -6.54
C CYS A 56 12.73 6.14 -5.31
N TYR A 57 13.56 7.19 -5.24
CA TYR A 57 13.57 8.07 -4.06
C TYR A 57 12.24 8.78 -3.81
N PRO A 58 11.57 9.41 -4.80
CA PRO A 58 10.26 10.01 -4.56
C PRO A 58 9.16 9.01 -4.26
N SER A 59 9.28 7.76 -4.73
CA SER A 59 8.27 6.72 -4.46
C SER A 59 8.39 6.11 -3.07
N LEU A 60 9.57 6.17 -2.43
CA LEU A 60 9.80 5.62 -1.08
C LEU A 60 8.85 6.17 0.00
N PRO A 61 8.65 7.49 0.16
CA PRO A 61 7.75 8.01 1.18
C PRO A 61 6.30 7.56 0.98
N PHE A 62 5.84 7.42 -0.25
CA PHE A 62 4.49 6.90 -0.54
C PHE A 62 4.38 5.42 -0.18
N ALA A 63 5.40 4.61 -0.49
CA ALA A 63 5.44 3.21 -0.11
C ALA A 63 5.47 3.03 1.41
N MET A 64 6.25 3.86 2.13
CA MET A 64 6.29 3.87 3.59
C MET A 64 4.95 4.25 4.19
N ALA A 65 4.32 5.33 3.71
CA ALA A 65 3.01 5.77 4.18
C ALA A 65 1.95 4.67 3.98
N ALA A 66 1.93 4.01 2.82
CA ALA A 66 1.03 2.90 2.54
C ALA A 66 1.23 1.73 3.51
N LEU A 67 2.47 1.32 3.76
CA LEU A 67 2.78 0.22 4.68
C LEU A 67 2.43 0.54 6.14
N PHE A 68 2.68 1.76 6.62
CA PHE A 68 2.30 2.18 7.97
C PHE A 68 0.78 2.24 8.15
N CYS A 69 0.05 2.76 7.16
CA CYS A 69 -1.40 2.78 7.19
C CYS A 69 -1.98 1.36 7.14
N LEU A 70 -1.43 0.48 6.29
CA LEU A 70 -1.85 -0.91 6.20
C LEU A 70 -1.57 -1.69 7.49
N ARG A 71 -0.43 -1.42 8.15
CA ARG A 71 -0.11 -1.97 9.48
C ARG A 71 -1.13 -1.53 10.52
N SER A 72 -1.49 -0.23 10.54
CA SER A 72 -2.48 0.31 11.48
C SER A 72 -3.87 -0.27 11.23
N PHE A 73 -4.27 -0.40 9.99
CA PHE A 73 -5.51 -1.06 9.57
C PHE A 73 -5.57 -2.51 10.08
N LEU A 74 -4.52 -3.32 9.83
CA LEU A 74 -4.46 -4.70 10.30
C LEU A 74 -4.47 -4.82 11.82
N LYS A 75 -3.81 -3.89 12.53
CA LYS A 75 -3.87 -3.84 14.00
C LYS A 75 -5.30 -3.62 14.50
N ASN A 76 -6.06 -2.72 13.86
CA ASN A 76 -7.46 -2.49 14.19
C ASN A 76 -8.32 -3.73 13.88
N CYS A 77 -8.07 -4.39 12.74
CA CYS A 77 -8.76 -5.63 12.39
C CYS A 77 -8.50 -6.76 13.42
N LEU A 78 -7.27 -6.87 13.93
CA LEU A 78 -6.93 -7.82 14.99
C LEU A 78 -7.66 -7.54 16.31
N ASN A 79 -7.99 -6.29 16.59
CA ASN A 79 -8.75 -5.85 17.76
C ASN A 79 -10.27 -5.89 17.54
N ASN A 80 -10.76 -6.53 16.47
CA ASN A 80 -12.16 -6.60 16.05
C ASN A 80 -12.82 -5.25 15.75
N LEU A 81 -12.01 -4.19 15.52
CA LEU A 81 -12.46 -2.85 15.15
C LEU A 81 -12.41 -2.67 13.63
N ILE A 82 -13.10 -3.55 12.88
CA ILE A 82 -13.05 -3.55 11.41
C ILE A 82 -13.84 -2.35 10.85
N PHE A 83 -15.03 -2.13 11.37
CA PHE A 83 -15.96 -1.07 10.94
C PHE A 83 -15.77 0.20 11.78
N CYS A 84 -14.65 0.89 11.55
CA CYS A 84 -14.32 2.14 12.20
C CYS A 84 -13.91 3.16 11.14
N GLU A 85 -14.37 4.40 11.26
CA GLU A 85 -14.04 5.50 10.35
C GLU A 85 -12.52 5.68 10.15
N LYS A 86 -11.72 5.41 11.21
CA LYS A 86 -10.25 5.44 11.11
C LYS A 86 -9.70 4.45 10.10
N ASN A 87 -10.36 3.29 9.91
CA ASN A 87 -9.94 2.29 8.95
C ASN A 87 -10.21 2.74 7.51
N VAL A 88 -11.32 3.44 7.28
CA VAL A 88 -11.63 4.06 5.99
C VAL A 88 -10.57 5.10 5.62
N PHE A 89 -10.15 5.92 6.60
CA PHE A 89 -9.08 6.89 6.40
C PHE A 89 -7.75 6.20 6.03
N TYR A 90 -7.33 5.15 6.75
CA TYR A 90 -6.11 4.41 6.42
C TYR A 90 -6.14 3.81 5.01
N LEU A 91 -7.26 3.20 4.61
CA LEU A 91 -7.42 2.66 3.27
C LEU A 91 -7.41 3.74 2.18
N ARG A 92 -7.96 4.93 2.47
CA ARG A 92 -7.88 6.09 1.57
C ARG A 92 -6.43 6.52 1.35
N VAL A 93 -5.64 6.64 2.43
CA VAL A 93 -4.22 6.99 2.34
C VAL A 93 -3.45 5.94 1.54
N VAL A 94 -3.71 4.65 1.77
CA VAL A 94 -3.07 3.56 1.00
C VAL A 94 -3.40 3.68 -0.48
N THR A 95 -4.67 3.90 -0.84
CA THR A 95 -5.10 4.06 -2.23
C THR A 95 -4.39 5.23 -2.92
N VAL A 96 -4.36 6.40 -2.27
CA VAL A 96 -3.70 7.59 -2.82
C VAL A 96 -2.19 7.37 -2.96
N SER A 97 -1.55 6.78 -1.95
CA SER A 97 -0.11 6.47 -2.00
C SER A 97 0.24 5.51 -3.14
N CYS A 98 -0.59 4.48 -3.37
CA CYS A 98 -0.40 3.55 -4.48
C CYS A 98 -0.58 4.25 -5.84
N LEU A 99 -1.56 5.15 -5.98
CA LEU A 99 -1.78 5.91 -7.21
C LEU A 99 -0.64 6.88 -7.49
N CYS A 100 -0.15 7.60 -6.47
CA CYS A 100 1.02 8.47 -6.61
C CYS A 100 2.27 7.68 -7.03
N GLY A 101 2.52 6.54 -6.39
CA GLY A 101 3.61 5.63 -6.76
C GLY A 101 3.47 5.10 -8.20
N ALA A 102 2.26 4.72 -8.60
CA ALA A 102 1.96 4.28 -9.95
C ALA A 102 2.21 5.39 -10.99
N ALA A 103 1.83 6.64 -10.70
CA ALA A 103 2.06 7.77 -11.59
C ALA A 103 3.58 8.04 -11.78
N ILE A 104 4.35 8.02 -10.70
CA ILE A 104 5.82 8.20 -10.75
C ILE A 104 6.45 7.08 -11.59
N THR A 105 6.08 5.82 -11.33
CA THR A 105 6.63 4.67 -12.07
C THR A 105 6.14 4.61 -13.51
N LEU A 106 4.96 5.14 -13.83
CA LEU A 106 4.46 5.25 -15.19
C LEU A 106 5.34 6.20 -16.03
N ILE A 107 5.69 7.37 -15.48
CA ILE A 107 6.58 8.32 -16.16
C ILE A 107 7.95 7.70 -16.43
N ALA A 108 8.50 6.99 -15.44
CA ALA A 108 9.78 6.28 -15.60
C ALA A 108 9.69 5.10 -16.59
N GLY A 109 8.51 4.54 -16.78
CA GLY A 109 8.24 3.46 -17.73
C GLY A 109 8.55 3.83 -19.16
N PHE A 110 8.42 5.11 -19.55
CA PHE A 110 8.82 5.59 -20.88
C PHE A 110 10.33 5.49 -21.12
N TYR A 111 11.13 5.48 -20.06
CA TYR A 111 12.59 5.32 -20.16
C TYR A 111 13.05 3.87 -19.96
N TYR A 112 12.31 3.10 -19.15
CA TYR A 112 12.66 1.73 -18.81
C TYR A 112 11.41 0.85 -18.65
N LEU A 113 11.19 -0.02 -19.62
CA LEU A 113 9.98 -0.85 -19.76
C LEU A 113 9.53 -1.58 -18.48
N PRO A 114 10.39 -2.16 -17.63
CA PRO A 114 9.97 -2.81 -16.39
C PRO A 114 9.15 -1.93 -15.43
N PHE A 115 9.31 -0.60 -15.46
CA PHE A 115 8.51 0.30 -14.63
C PHE A 115 7.03 0.36 -15.04
N PHE A 116 6.69 0.05 -16.31
CA PHE A 116 5.29 -0.11 -16.72
C PHE A 116 4.60 -1.25 -15.98
N VAL A 117 5.27 -2.38 -15.83
CA VAL A 117 4.72 -3.55 -15.11
C VAL A 117 4.46 -3.19 -13.65
N VAL A 118 5.40 -2.47 -13.02
CA VAL A 118 5.25 -1.99 -11.64
C VAL A 118 4.08 -1.00 -11.53
N SER A 119 3.93 -0.07 -12.47
CA SER A 119 2.85 0.90 -12.50
C SER A 119 1.47 0.24 -12.63
N ILE A 120 1.32 -0.72 -13.55
CA ILE A 120 0.07 -1.47 -13.74
C ILE A 120 -0.26 -2.26 -12.47
N SER A 121 0.72 -2.94 -11.89
CA SER A 121 0.56 -3.70 -10.65
C SER A 121 0.13 -2.80 -9.47
N ALA A 122 0.77 -1.65 -9.30
CA ALA A 122 0.43 -0.68 -8.25
C ALA A 122 -0.98 -0.10 -8.45
N SER A 123 -1.38 0.19 -9.69
CA SER A 123 -2.73 0.65 -10.03
C SER A 123 -3.79 -0.41 -9.72
N GLY A 124 -3.51 -1.67 -10.05
CA GLY A 124 -4.37 -2.80 -9.71
C GLY A 124 -4.57 -2.95 -8.20
N CYS A 125 -3.50 -2.86 -7.43
CA CYS A 125 -3.57 -2.87 -5.95
C CYS A 125 -4.41 -1.69 -5.42
N ALA A 126 -4.23 -0.49 -5.96
CA ALA A 126 -5.00 0.69 -5.56
C ALA A 126 -6.51 0.50 -5.79
N LEU A 127 -6.91 -0.11 -6.92
CA LEU A 127 -8.31 -0.42 -7.22
C LEU A 127 -8.90 -1.41 -6.22
N ILE A 128 -8.18 -2.48 -5.89
CA ILE A 128 -8.62 -3.49 -4.91
C ILE A 128 -8.82 -2.83 -3.54
N VAL A 129 -7.85 -2.04 -3.09
CA VAL A 129 -7.94 -1.32 -1.80
C VAL A 129 -9.11 -0.33 -1.79
N LYS A 130 -9.36 0.37 -2.91
CA LYS A 130 -10.50 1.27 -3.06
C LYS A 130 -11.82 0.51 -2.91
N VAL A 131 -11.99 -0.64 -3.57
CA VAL A 131 -13.20 -1.46 -3.45
C VAL A 131 -13.42 -1.92 -2.00
N VAL A 132 -12.37 -2.38 -1.32
CA VAL A 132 -12.45 -2.77 0.10
C VAL A 132 -12.86 -1.59 0.97
N LYS A 133 -12.29 -0.40 0.73
CA LYS A 133 -12.66 0.84 1.43
C LYS A 133 -14.14 1.16 1.23
N ASP A 134 -14.64 1.12 -0.01
CA ASP A 134 -16.02 1.48 -0.33
C ASP A 134 -17.02 0.47 0.28
N ILE A 135 -16.66 -0.82 0.39
CA ILE A 135 -17.45 -1.84 1.10
C ILE A 135 -17.53 -1.54 2.60
N ILE A 136 -16.42 -1.16 3.23
CA ILE A 136 -16.40 -0.85 4.67
C ILE A 136 -17.21 0.42 4.94
N ASP A 137 -17.05 1.46 4.11
CA ASP A 137 -17.75 2.74 4.22
C ASP A 137 -19.27 2.55 4.14
N SER A 138 -19.75 1.81 3.14
CA SER A 138 -21.17 1.51 2.97
C SER A 138 -21.76 0.66 4.09
N LYS A 139 -20.96 -0.14 4.76
CA LYS A 139 -21.39 -0.91 5.94
C LYS A 139 -21.54 -0.03 7.18
N ILE A 140 -20.62 0.91 7.39
CA ILE A 140 -20.68 1.87 8.50
C ILE A 140 -21.90 2.78 8.32
N GLU A 141 -22.15 3.26 7.10
CA GLU A 141 -23.32 4.10 6.78
C GLU A 141 -24.63 3.39 7.10
N ARG A 142 -24.80 2.13 6.67
CA ARG A 142 -25.97 1.33 6.98
C ARG A 142 -26.18 1.09 8.47
N GLU A 143 -25.11 0.91 9.23
CA GLU A 143 -25.20 0.66 10.67
C GLU A 143 -25.64 1.93 11.40
N ASN A 144 -25.19 3.10 10.96
CA ASN A 144 -25.61 4.39 11.46
C ASN A 144 -27.10 4.69 11.15
N ASP A 145 -27.56 4.42 9.92
CA ASP A 145 -28.96 4.61 9.50
C ASP A 145 -29.92 3.76 10.37
N VAL A 146 -29.56 2.51 10.66
CA VAL A 146 -30.36 1.62 11.51
C VAL A 146 -30.43 2.13 12.96
N VAL A 147 -29.35 2.73 13.46
CA VAL A 147 -29.33 3.32 14.81
C VAL A 147 -30.23 4.56 14.87
N GLU A 148 -30.16 5.45 13.88
CA GLU A 148 -31.00 6.65 13.79
C GLU A 148 -32.50 6.30 13.68
N GLU A 149 -32.87 5.29 12.87
CA GLU A 149 -34.27 4.82 12.79
C GLU A 149 -34.76 4.25 14.14
N SER A 150 -33.89 3.58 14.87
CA SER A 150 -34.25 2.99 16.17
C SER A 150 -34.42 4.05 17.27
N GLU A 151 -33.72 5.19 17.18
CA GLU A 151 -33.87 6.32 18.10
C GLU A 151 -35.10 7.18 17.76
N ALA A 152 -35.43 7.33 16.48
CA ALA A 152 -36.62 8.07 16.04
C ALA A 152 -37.94 7.39 16.35
N THR A 153 -37.90 6.09 16.68
CA THR A 153 -39.11 5.27 17.01
C THR A 153 -39.37 5.16 18.53
N LYS A 154 -38.55 5.79 19.36
CA LYS A 154 -38.72 5.85 20.84
C LYS A 154 -39.29 7.18 21.29
#